data_5448b603c3aa32acb099871375cfd147
#
_entry.id   5448b603c3aa32acb099871375cfd147
#
_cell.length_a   1.000
_cell.length_b   1.000
_cell.length_c   1.000
_cell.angle_alpha   90.00
_cell.angle_beta   90.00
_cell.angle_gamma   90.00
#
_symmetry.space_group_name_H-M   'P 1'
#
loop_
_entity.id
_entity.type
_entity.pdbx_description
1 polymer ?
#
loop_
_entity_poly.entity_id
_entity_poly.type
_entity_poly.pdbx_seq_one_letter_code
_entity_poly.pdbx_strand_id
1 'polypeptide(L)'
;MMKKGLCLLMALCFLFLLNGCAGRKIEDYQAPASTLPPAAARYTAPDGDGIVMENRKCQIYLPARDGLHLVSREVTVDAENLNDAVEKLMQQLLSYEGDTDAKPLGGSKPLELYGKHPIEISGGVCTVNLTRTAKQLKLSEYYKHCLAISTTLCELNEINGVNILVEDESLPLDTPGYLPMGTLMGHAGESLPVLWEQMEAKKTPMTPTDKDPGKNPLNALATVYYPLPDSRGVACTIRMVNFAGQTPAQLTTALMDEISTERRALAGGQNFPKLRDLLLRDPVTSDLPDGGRILTLTLREDAEAMLEVAKTDLACCVAALTYTLTTFIPDISAICIRTGDKMITDLKTKRFDPVIALSGMVKRSAVEQFLTSSVTVYFARNGILCECERPVAPRSVDSLRTQLCALMEGPDTTEREEGIKETLPDTVHEDDILGISAEGDTLLVNLSENFRTAILEQGGEKETLACYSMVNTLCKNTGTTRVRFFFEGAQVEYIAGTIYWAGEFMYNIGLAEKGLG
;
A
#
# COMPACT_ATOMS: atom_id res chain seq x y z
N MET A 1 -66.76 -48.96 25.17
CA MET A 1 -66.31 -49.54 23.90
C MET A 1 -65.17 -48.75 23.19
N MET A 2 -64.82 -47.52 23.61
CA MET A 2 -63.82 -46.69 22.94
C MET A 2 -62.32 -46.96 23.32
N LYS A 3 -62.04 -47.64 24.43
CA LYS A 3 -60.66 -47.91 24.87
C LYS A 3 -59.97 -49.11 24.18
N LYS A 4 -60.72 -50.03 23.59
CA LYS A 4 -60.18 -51.24 22.90
C LYS A 4 -59.76 -50.92 21.43
N GLY A 5 -60.33 -49.90 20.78
CA GLY A 5 -59.98 -49.50 19.41
C GLY A 5 -58.67 -48.70 19.31
N LEU A 6 -58.35 -47.93 20.36
CA LEU A 6 -57.17 -47.10 20.38
C LEU A 6 -55.89 -47.93 20.56
N CYS A 7 -55.96 -49.03 21.34
CA CYS A 7 -54.79 -49.94 21.49
C CYS A 7 -54.52 -50.75 20.22
N LEU A 8 -55.58 -51.11 19.45
CA LEU A 8 -55.35 -51.81 18.17
C LEU A 8 -54.78 -50.93 17.10
N LEU A 9 -55.14 -49.65 17.09
CA LEU A 9 -54.59 -48.66 16.15
C LEU A 9 -53.08 -48.34 16.45
N MET A 10 -52.70 -48.20 17.73
CA MET A 10 -51.31 -48.02 18.13
C MET A 10 -50.48 -49.29 17.86
N ALA A 11 -51.01 -50.51 18.04
CA ALA A 11 -50.29 -51.72 17.69
C ALA A 11 -50.03 -51.88 16.17
N LEU A 12 -51.04 -51.43 15.34
CA LEU A 12 -50.84 -51.42 13.87
C LEU A 12 -49.80 -50.39 13.42
N CYS A 13 -49.72 -49.19 14.04
CA CYS A 13 -48.70 -48.19 13.74
C CYS A 13 -47.31 -48.68 14.13
N PHE A 14 -47.15 -49.43 15.22
CA PHE A 14 -45.87 -50.00 15.61
C PHE A 14 -45.41 -51.13 14.69
N LEU A 15 -46.36 -51.91 14.13
CA LEU A 15 -46.05 -52.94 13.14
C LEU A 15 -45.63 -52.37 11.78
N PHE A 16 -46.13 -51.19 11.42
CA PHE A 16 -45.64 -50.48 10.20
C PHE A 16 -44.28 -49.83 10.36
N LEU A 17 -43.89 -49.44 11.59
CA LEU A 17 -42.56 -48.89 11.87
C LEU A 17 -41.46 -49.96 11.94
N LEU A 18 -41.79 -51.22 12.18
CA LEU A 18 -40.82 -52.33 12.23
C LEU A 18 -40.56 -53.00 10.88
N ASN A 19 -41.41 -52.77 9.87
CA ASN A 19 -41.22 -53.30 8.52
C ASN A 19 -40.44 -52.34 7.57
N GLY A 20 -40.02 -51.20 8.07
CA GLY A 20 -39.24 -50.20 7.30
C GLY A 20 -37.72 -50.50 7.19
N CYS A 21 -37.21 -51.49 7.89
CA CYS A 21 -35.81 -51.91 7.84
C CYS A 21 -35.58 -53.29 7.23
N ALA A 22 -36.38 -53.68 6.21
CA ALA A 22 -35.99 -54.79 5.36
C ALA A 22 -34.92 -54.33 4.38
N GLY A 23 -33.72 -54.83 4.58
CA GLY A 23 -32.50 -54.46 3.85
C GLY A 23 -32.71 -54.33 2.35
N ARG A 24 -32.66 -53.12 1.87
CA ARG A 24 -32.11 -52.90 0.56
C ARG A 24 -30.69 -53.44 0.61
N LYS A 25 -30.40 -54.53 -0.09
CA LYS A 25 -29.08 -54.84 -0.51
C LYS A 25 -28.52 -53.55 -1.12
N ILE A 26 -27.52 -52.98 -0.48
CA ILE A 26 -26.66 -52.02 -1.12
C ILE A 26 -26.06 -52.85 -2.27
N GLU A 27 -26.63 -52.74 -3.47
CA GLU A 27 -25.93 -53.12 -4.69
C GLU A 27 -24.61 -52.34 -4.57
N ASP A 28 -23.52 -53.05 -4.71
CA ASP A 28 -22.17 -52.49 -4.65
C ASP A 28 -22.18 -51.15 -5.35
N TYR A 29 -22.20 -50.05 -4.57
CA TYR A 29 -21.90 -48.75 -5.07
C TYR A 29 -20.41 -48.83 -5.42
N GLN A 30 -20.09 -49.28 -6.62
CA GLN A 30 -18.83 -48.96 -7.22
C GLN A 30 -18.82 -47.43 -7.30
N ALA A 31 -18.19 -46.83 -6.30
CA ALA A 31 -17.78 -45.44 -6.41
C ALA A 31 -17.20 -45.29 -7.83
N PRO A 32 -17.68 -44.35 -8.64
CA PRO A 32 -17.09 -44.10 -9.94
C PRO A 32 -15.60 -44.07 -9.69
N ALA A 33 -14.85 -44.89 -10.43
CA ALA A 33 -13.41 -44.98 -10.27
C ALA A 33 -12.95 -43.56 -10.13
N SER A 34 -12.47 -43.22 -8.94
CA SER A 34 -11.87 -41.93 -8.66
C SER A 34 -10.84 -41.80 -9.77
N THR A 35 -11.19 -41.02 -10.79
CA THR A 35 -10.16 -40.41 -11.60
C THR A 35 -9.40 -39.61 -10.57
N LEU A 36 -8.34 -40.22 -10.02
CA LEU A 36 -7.32 -39.48 -9.28
C LEU A 36 -7.08 -38.25 -10.12
N PRO A 37 -7.22 -37.06 -9.56
CA PRO A 37 -6.87 -35.85 -10.29
C PRO A 37 -5.50 -36.10 -10.91
N PRO A 38 -5.26 -35.67 -12.17
CA PRO A 38 -4.02 -35.91 -12.88
C PRO A 38 -2.89 -35.63 -11.91
N ALA A 39 -2.02 -36.62 -11.69
CA ALA A 39 -1.03 -36.75 -10.60
C ALA A 39 -0.70 -35.39 -10.01
N ALA A 40 -1.24 -35.11 -8.81
CA ALA A 40 -1.20 -33.77 -8.21
C ALA A 40 0.22 -33.25 -8.40
N ALA A 41 0.37 -32.14 -9.10
CA ALA A 41 1.68 -31.56 -9.36
C ALA A 41 2.42 -31.62 -8.04
N ARG A 42 3.53 -32.36 -7.99
CA ARG A 42 4.28 -32.51 -6.75
C ARG A 42 5.00 -31.19 -6.53
N TYR A 43 4.36 -30.33 -5.79
CA TYR A 43 5.00 -29.11 -5.32
C TYR A 43 6.21 -29.50 -4.47
N THR A 44 7.30 -28.79 -4.70
CA THR A 44 8.52 -28.92 -3.90
C THR A 44 8.54 -27.78 -2.89
N ALA A 45 8.89 -28.09 -1.65
CA ALA A 45 9.04 -27.05 -0.64
C ALA A 45 10.14 -26.05 -1.05
N PRO A 46 9.91 -24.76 -0.95
CA PRO A 46 10.94 -23.77 -1.28
C PRO A 46 12.06 -23.76 -0.22
N ASP A 47 13.31 -23.72 -0.68
CA ASP A 47 14.52 -23.63 0.16
C ASP A 47 14.97 -22.18 0.38
N GLY A 48 14.20 -21.20 -0.09
CA GLY A 48 14.45 -19.77 -0.01
C GLY A 48 13.30 -18.99 -0.63
N ASP A 49 13.45 -17.68 -0.68
CA ASP A 49 12.40 -16.81 -1.20
C ASP A 49 12.47 -16.75 -2.73
N GLY A 50 11.39 -17.11 -3.37
CA GLY A 50 11.23 -16.99 -4.83
C GLY A 50 10.74 -15.58 -5.22
N ILE A 51 11.26 -15.07 -6.33
CA ILE A 51 10.77 -13.83 -6.92
C ILE A 51 9.61 -14.17 -7.86
N VAL A 52 8.43 -13.61 -7.59
CA VAL A 52 7.26 -13.77 -8.47
C VAL A 52 7.31 -12.67 -9.52
N MET A 53 7.87 -12.97 -10.71
CA MET A 53 7.91 -12.04 -11.85
C MET A 53 7.05 -12.51 -13.04
N GLU A 54 6.77 -13.81 -13.14
CA GLU A 54 5.95 -14.35 -14.22
C GLU A 54 4.46 -14.22 -13.90
N ASN A 55 3.69 -13.70 -14.85
CA ASN A 55 2.23 -13.53 -14.74
C ASN A 55 1.79 -12.67 -13.54
N ARG A 56 2.54 -11.63 -13.23
CA ARG A 56 2.19 -10.72 -12.13
C ARG A 56 0.84 -10.08 -12.37
N LYS A 57 -0.07 -10.22 -11.41
CA LYS A 57 -1.35 -9.50 -11.41
C LYS A 57 -1.14 -8.08 -10.92
N CYS A 58 -1.53 -7.12 -11.72
CA CYS A 58 -1.48 -5.70 -11.40
C CYS A 58 -2.87 -5.10 -11.58
N GLN A 59 -3.10 -3.95 -10.96
CA GLN A 59 -4.32 -3.17 -11.19
C GLN A 59 -3.98 -1.99 -12.10
N ILE A 60 -4.73 -1.77 -13.17
CA ILE A 60 -4.77 -0.50 -13.88
C ILE A 60 -5.92 0.34 -13.34
N TYR A 61 -5.68 1.62 -13.16
CA TYR A 61 -6.64 2.56 -12.62
C TYR A 61 -7.12 3.51 -13.70
N LEU A 62 -8.43 3.67 -13.79
CA LEU A 62 -9.10 4.41 -14.85
C LEU A 62 -10.11 5.40 -14.24
N PRO A 63 -10.30 6.59 -14.83
CA PRO A 63 -11.33 7.49 -14.37
C PRO A 63 -12.71 6.85 -14.47
N ALA A 64 -13.46 6.86 -13.38
CA ALA A 64 -14.85 6.41 -13.37
C ALA A 64 -15.72 7.30 -14.28
N ARG A 65 -16.86 6.77 -14.75
CA ARG A 65 -17.79 7.52 -15.63
C ARG A 65 -18.44 8.69 -14.92
N ASP A 66 -18.64 8.63 -13.61
CA ASP A 66 -19.13 9.75 -12.81
C ASP A 66 -18.07 10.86 -12.63
N GLY A 67 -16.79 10.54 -12.90
CA GLY A 67 -15.66 11.46 -12.79
C GLY A 67 -15.26 11.80 -11.36
N LEU A 68 -15.76 11.07 -10.35
CA LEU A 68 -15.52 11.35 -8.94
C LEU A 68 -14.42 10.45 -8.33
N HIS A 69 -14.12 9.32 -8.94
CA HIS A 69 -13.13 8.35 -8.42
C HIS A 69 -12.38 7.64 -9.56
N LEU A 70 -11.41 6.83 -9.20
CA LEU A 70 -10.78 5.86 -10.09
C LEU A 70 -11.41 4.48 -9.85
N VAL A 71 -11.55 3.71 -10.91
CA VAL A 71 -11.94 2.30 -10.86
C VAL A 71 -10.76 1.45 -11.31
N SER A 72 -10.54 0.33 -10.64
CA SER A 72 -9.47 -0.59 -10.99
C SER A 72 -9.93 -1.70 -11.91
N ARG A 73 -8.99 -2.23 -12.71
CA ARG A 73 -9.15 -3.43 -13.51
C ARG A 73 -7.92 -4.29 -13.38
N GLU A 74 -8.12 -5.56 -13.03
CA GLU A 74 -7.02 -6.52 -12.96
C GLU A 74 -6.48 -6.80 -14.36
N VAL A 75 -5.18 -6.75 -14.48
CA VAL A 75 -4.43 -7.10 -15.69
C VAL A 75 -3.27 -8.01 -15.31
N THR A 76 -2.85 -8.85 -16.26
CA THR A 76 -1.66 -9.68 -16.05
C THR A 76 -0.50 -9.09 -16.83
N VAL A 77 0.61 -8.90 -16.15
CA VAL A 77 1.86 -8.41 -16.73
C VAL A 77 2.89 -9.53 -16.65
N ASP A 78 3.31 -10.02 -17.80
CA ASP A 78 4.41 -10.96 -17.94
C ASP A 78 5.63 -10.20 -18.44
N ALA A 79 6.60 -9.97 -17.58
CA ALA A 79 7.70 -9.05 -17.84
C ALA A 79 9.06 -9.67 -17.46
N GLU A 80 10.08 -9.35 -18.25
CA GLU A 80 11.45 -9.80 -18.01
C GLU A 80 12.19 -8.94 -16.97
N ASN A 81 11.79 -7.67 -16.85
CA ASN A 81 12.41 -6.70 -15.94
C ASN A 81 11.45 -5.53 -15.69
N LEU A 82 11.85 -4.61 -14.80
CA LEU A 82 11.03 -3.47 -14.40
C LEU A 82 10.65 -2.55 -15.58
N ASN A 83 11.58 -2.25 -16.49
CA ASN A 83 11.27 -1.39 -17.65
C ASN A 83 10.20 -2.02 -18.54
N ASP A 84 10.33 -3.31 -18.83
CA ASP A 84 9.36 -4.07 -19.61
C ASP A 84 7.99 -4.14 -18.89
N ALA A 85 7.99 -4.28 -17.56
CA ALA A 85 6.76 -4.26 -16.76
C ALA A 85 6.05 -2.90 -16.86
N VAL A 86 6.78 -1.80 -16.71
CA VAL A 86 6.21 -0.44 -16.83
C VAL A 86 5.69 -0.19 -18.23
N GLU A 87 6.43 -0.55 -19.29
CA GLU A 87 5.99 -0.38 -20.68
C GLU A 87 4.71 -1.16 -20.96
N LYS A 88 4.63 -2.43 -20.55
CA LYS A 88 3.45 -3.28 -20.74
C LYS A 88 2.25 -2.76 -19.95
N LEU A 89 2.46 -2.34 -18.72
CA LEU A 89 1.41 -1.79 -17.88
C LEU A 89 0.86 -0.48 -18.45
N MET A 90 1.74 0.42 -18.92
CA MET A 90 1.35 1.64 -19.63
C MET A 90 0.61 1.34 -20.94
N GLN A 91 1.06 0.35 -21.71
CA GLN A 91 0.39 -0.05 -22.93
C GLN A 91 -1.04 -0.53 -22.66
N GLN A 92 -1.24 -1.37 -21.65
CA GLN A 92 -2.58 -1.85 -21.26
C GLN A 92 -3.46 -0.68 -20.79
N LEU A 93 -2.91 0.23 -19.99
CA LEU A 93 -3.63 1.40 -19.51
C LEU A 93 -4.06 2.35 -20.64
N LEU A 94 -3.15 2.67 -21.57
CA LEU A 94 -3.43 3.60 -22.67
C LEU A 94 -4.30 3.01 -23.77
N SER A 95 -4.26 1.68 -23.98
CA SER A 95 -5.09 0.98 -24.97
C SER A 95 -6.47 0.61 -24.46
N TYR A 96 -6.80 0.87 -23.20
CA TYR A 96 -8.09 0.51 -22.63
C TYR A 96 -9.23 1.36 -23.21
N GLU A 97 -10.18 0.71 -23.87
CA GLU A 97 -11.28 1.39 -24.60
C GLU A 97 -12.42 1.92 -23.70
N GLY A 98 -12.39 1.55 -22.40
CA GLY A 98 -13.45 1.87 -21.46
C GLY A 98 -14.53 0.77 -21.39
N ASP A 99 -15.38 0.85 -20.38
CA ASP A 99 -16.50 -0.06 -20.15
C ASP A 99 -17.70 0.67 -19.53
N THR A 100 -18.62 -0.05 -18.87
CA THR A 100 -19.80 0.52 -18.22
C THR A 100 -19.46 1.53 -17.12
N ASP A 101 -18.33 1.33 -16.43
CA ASP A 101 -17.95 2.06 -15.23
C ASP A 101 -16.74 2.96 -15.42
N ALA A 102 -15.84 2.58 -16.34
CA ALA A 102 -14.58 3.27 -16.61
C ALA A 102 -14.58 4.03 -17.94
N LYS A 103 -13.86 5.15 -17.97
CA LYS A 103 -13.54 5.90 -19.18
C LYS A 103 -12.12 5.61 -19.63
N PRO A 104 -11.83 5.58 -20.96
CA PRO A 104 -10.47 5.53 -21.45
C PRO A 104 -9.70 6.81 -21.08
N LEU A 105 -8.39 6.71 -20.97
CA LEU A 105 -7.53 7.88 -20.79
C LEU A 105 -7.57 8.76 -22.05
N GLY A 106 -7.73 10.09 -21.84
CA GLY A 106 -7.89 11.05 -22.93
C GLY A 106 -9.30 11.13 -23.51
N GLY A 107 -10.24 10.27 -23.12
CA GLY A 107 -11.61 10.27 -23.60
C GLY A 107 -11.72 10.03 -25.11
N SER A 108 -12.24 11.02 -25.86
CA SER A 108 -12.36 10.93 -27.34
C SER A 108 -11.04 11.10 -28.09
N LYS A 109 -9.97 11.52 -27.41
CA LYS A 109 -8.61 11.70 -27.94
C LYS A 109 -7.66 10.92 -27.05
N PRO A 110 -7.32 9.67 -27.42
CA PRO A 110 -6.43 8.85 -26.63
C PRO A 110 -5.13 9.57 -26.29
N LEU A 111 -4.63 9.35 -25.07
CA LEU A 111 -3.30 9.79 -24.68
C LEU A 111 -2.28 8.89 -25.33
N GLU A 112 -1.20 9.47 -25.80
CA GLU A 112 -0.10 8.75 -26.45
C GLU A 112 1.23 9.17 -25.84
N LEU A 113 2.19 8.26 -25.87
CA LEU A 113 3.55 8.51 -25.42
C LEU A 113 4.33 9.35 -26.45
N TYR A 114 5.19 10.25 -25.97
CA TYR A 114 5.98 11.17 -26.78
C TYR A 114 7.47 10.83 -26.80
N GLY A 115 8.06 10.85 -28.00
CA GLY A 115 9.50 10.69 -28.18
C GLY A 115 9.95 9.24 -28.34
N LYS A 116 11.29 9.04 -28.39
CA LYS A 116 11.92 7.73 -28.56
C LYS A 116 12.02 6.95 -27.24
N HIS A 117 12.18 7.66 -26.15
CA HIS A 117 12.29 7.12 -24.80
C HIS A 117 11.24 7.82 -23.93
N PRO A 118 9.96 7.48 -24.13
CA PRO A 118 8.87 8.18 -23.45
C PRO A 118 8.73 7.80 -21.97
N ILE A 119 9.44 6.77 -21.55
CA ILE A 119 9.45 6.26 -20.17
C ILE A 119 10.91 6.15 -19.74
N GLU A 120 11.21 6.75 -18.59
CA GLU A 120 12.52 6.69 -17.95
C GLU A 120 12.36 6.39 -16.47
N ILE A 121 13.16 5.47 -15.92
CA ILE A 121 13.12 5.09 -14.51
C ILE A 121 14.47 5.41 -13.89
N SER A 122 14.45 6.25 -12.86
CA SER A 122 15.65 6.63 -12.11
C SER A 122 15.33 6.77 -10.62
N GLY A 123 16.07 6.04 -9.78
CA GLY A 123 15.91 6.11 -8.33
C GLY A 123 14.49 5.82 -7.81
N GLY A 124 13.76 4.90 -8.46
CA GLY A 124 12.39 4.57 -8.12
C GLY A 124 11.35 5.59 -8.61
N VAL A 125 11.76 6.61 -9.37
CA VAL A 125 10.84 7.55 -10.01
C VAL A 125 10.72 7.22 -11.49
N CYS A 126 9.49 7.02 -11.96
CA CYS A 126 9.16 6.81 -13.36
C CYS A 126 8.72 8.14 -14.00
N THR A 127 9.43 8.59 -15.02
CA THR A 127 9.03 9.75 -15.82
C THR A 127 8.31 9.26 -17.06
N VAL A 128 7.06 9.71 -17.25
CA VAL A 128 6.21 9.42 -18.41
C VAL A 128 6.03 10.68 -19.22
N ASN A 129 6.39 10.65 -20.50
CA ASN A 129 6.27 11.77 -21.40
C ASN A 129 5.11 11.54 -22.40
N LEU A 130 4.13 12.44 -22.38
CA LEU A 130 2.92 12.36 -23.19
C LEU A 130 2.97 13.33 -24.37
N THR A 131 2.20 13.05 -25.41
CA THR A 131 2.01 13.98 -26.53
C THR A 131 1.17 15.19 -26.13
N ARG A 132 1.20 16.24 -26.97
CA ARG A 132 0.38 17.47 -26.82
C ARG A 132 -1.12 17.23 -26.71
N THR A 133 -1.61 16.05 -27.02
CA THR A 133 -3.02 15.68 -26.82
C THR A 133 -3.44 15.93 -25.37
N ALA A 134 -2.55 15.68 -24.42
CA ALA A 134 -2.77 15.96 -23.00
C ALA A 134 -3.02 17.47 -22.71
N LYS A 135 -2.37 18.38 -23.44
CA LYS A 135 -2.58 19.85 -23.30
C LYS A 135 -3.99 20.31 -23.73
N GLN A 136 -4.74 19.47 -24.45
CA GLN A 136 -6.10 19.79 -24.90
C GLN A 136 -7.17 19.43 -23.88
N LEU A 137 -6.80 18.75 -22.82
CA LEU A 137 -7.70 18.39 -21.74
C LEU A 137 -7.96 19.62 -20.83
N LYS A 138 -9.14 19.65 -20.21
CA LYS A 138 -9.35 20.56 -19.08
C LYS A 138 -8.43 20.16 -17.94
N LEU A 139 -7.94 21.12 -17.16
CA LEU A 139 -7.00 20.86 -16.08
C LEU A 139 -7.48 19.76 -15.10
N SER A 140 -8.77 19.79 -14.73
CA SER A 140 -9.35 18.77 -13.85
C SER A 140 -9.33 17.37 -14.47
N GLU A 141 -9.58 17.24 -15.77
CA GLU A 141 -9.48 15.95 -16.48
C GLU A 141 -8.03 15.51 -16.62
N TYR A 142 -7.13 16.45 -16.94
CA TYR A 142 -5.70 16.15 -16.98
C TYR A 142 -5.20 15.58 -15.65
N TYR A 143 -5.55 16.22 -14.52
CA TYR A 143 -5.16 15.71 -13.20
C TYR A 143 -5.71 14.31 -12.91
N LYS A 144 -6.95 13.99 -13.32
CA LYS A 144 -7.50 12.64 -13.17
C LYS A 144 -6.68 11.61 -13.93
N HIS A 145 -6.27 11.94 -15.15
CA HIS A 145 -5.43 11.04 -15.94
C HIS A 145 -4.04 10.89 -15.34
N CYS A 146 -3.43 11.95 -14.83
CA CYS A 146 -2.16 11.88 -14.13
C CYS A 146 -2.24 10.99 -12.88
N LEU A 147 -3.31 11.11 -12.10
CA LEU A 147 -3.56 10.26 -10.95
C LEU A 147 -3.81 8.80 -11.34
N ALA A 148 -4.52 8.56 -12.44
CA ALA A 148 -4.71 7.22 -12.98
C ALA A 148 -3.37 6.57 -13.39
N ILE A 149 -2.53 7.31 -14.09
CA ILE A 149 -1.18 6.85 -14.49
C ILE A 149 -0.30 6.60 -13.27
N SER A 150 -0.23 7.55 -12.33
CA SER A 150 0.64 7.40 -11.16
C SER A 150 0.18 6.26 -10.27
N THR A 151 -1.11 6.10 -10.02
CA THR A 151 -1.65 5.00 -9.23
C THR A 151 -1.39 3.65 -9.90
N THR A 152 -1.56 3.57 -11.23
CA THR A 152 -1.28 2.35 -11.99
C THR A 152 0.20 1.96 -11.92
N LEU A 153 1.11 2.90 -12.14
CA LEU A 153 2.55 2.59 -12.16
C LEU A 153 3.11 2.31 -10.77
N CYS A 154 2.55 2.93 -9.73
CA CYS A 154 2.94 2.64 -8.34
C CYS A 154 2.36 1.32 -7.79
N GLU A 155 1.60 0.54 -8.59
CA GLU A 155 1.35 -0.88 -8.32
C GLU A 155 2.65 -1.72 -8.41
N LEU A 156 3.64 -1.20 -9.14
CA LEU A 156 4.98 -1.79 -9.17
C LEU A 156 5.77 -1.20 -7.99
N ASN A 157 6.12 -2.03 -7.02
CA ASN A 157 6.73 -1.57 -5.76
C ASN A 157 8.08 -0.88 -5.90
N GLU A 158 8.75 -1.13 -7.01
CA GLU A 158 9.99 -0.46 -7.37
C GLU A 158 9.75 1.00 -7.81
N ILE A 159 8.48 1.38 -8.09
CA ILE A 159 8.11 2.74 -8.50
C ILE A 159 7.54 3.50 -7.31
N ASN A 160 8.34 4.42 -6.78
CA ASN A 160 7.99 5.26 -5.63
C ASN A 160 7.37 6.60 -6.02
N GLY A 161 7.24 6.86 -7.30
CA GLY A 161 6.64 8.08 -7.79
C GLY A 161 6.70 8.20 -9.30
N VAL A 162 5.83 9.05 -9.84
CA VAL A 162 5.69 9.25 -11.28
C VAL A 162 5.75 10.74 -11.62
N ASN A 163 6.67 11.11 -12.48
CA ASN A 163 6.69 12.41 -13.14
C ASN A 163 5.93 12.32 -14.45
N ILE A 164 5.07 13.28 -14.72
CA ILE A 164 4.33 13.33 -15.98
C ILE A 164 4.70 14.62 -16.72
N LEU A 165 5.29 14.44 -17.88
CA LEU A 165 5.66 15.49 -18.80
C LEU A 165 4.73 15.48 -20.02
N VAL A 166 4.62 16.59 -20.70
CA VAL A 166 3.97 16.71 -21.99
C VAL A 166 4.91 17.44 -22.95
N GLU A 167 5.44 16.70 -23.92
CA GLU A 167 6.48 17.20 -24.83
C GLU A 167 7.66 17.82 -24.06
N ASP A 168 8.19 17.07 -23.09
CA ASP A 168 9.33 17.43 -22.22
C ASP A 168 9.06 18.54 -21.20
N GLU A 169 7.80 18.98 -21.06
CA GLU A 169 7.42 20.08 -20.15
C GLU A 169 6.48 19.59 -19.05
N SER A 170 6.66 20.11 -17.83
CA SER A 170 5.70 19.88 -16.73
C SER A 170 4.49 20.80 -16.88
N LEU A 171 3.27 20.24 -16.78
CA LEU A 171 2.02 21.02 -16.76
C LEU A 171 1.54 21.25 -15.32
N PRO A 172 0.78 22.32 -15.07
CA PRO A 172 0.32 23.37 -16.02
C PRO A 172 1.31 24.53 -16.11
N LEU A 173 1.87 24.78 -17.28
CA LEU A 173 2.79 25.90 -17.49
C LEU A 173 2.08 27.23 -17.67
N ASP A 174 0.92 27.24 -18.35
CA ASP A 174 0.22 28.44 -18.78
C ASP A 174 -1.18 28.60 -18.16
N THR A 175 -1.50 27.83 -17.11
CA THR A 175 -2.82 27.93 -16.46
C THR A 175 -2.73 28.92 -15.30
N PRO A 176 -3.39 30.09 -15.39
CA PRO A 176 -3.35 31.08 -14.32
C PRO A 176 -3.83 30.54 -12.98
N GLY A 177 -3.12 30.85 -11.91
CA GLY A 177 -3.45 30.40 -10.56
C GLY A 177 -3.01 28.99 -10.22
N TYR A 178 -2.24 28.31 -11.10
CA TYR A 178 -1.71 26.98 -10.85
C TYR A 178 -0.19 26.91 -11.09
N LEU A 179 0.47 26.06 -10.33
CA LEU A 179 1.85 25.66 -10.54
C LEU A 179 1.90 24.25 -11.14
N PRO A 180 3.01 23.88 -11.79
CA PRO A 180 3.25 22.48 -12.15
C PRO A 180 3.14 21.59 -10.93
N MET A 181 2.54 20.40 -11.10
CA MET A 181 2.57 19.38 -10.06
C MET A 181 3.98 18.78 -9.98
N GLY A 182 4.37 18.36 -8.79
CA GLY A 182 5.60 17.61 -8.58
C GLY A 182 5.44 16.14 -8.97
N THR A 183 6.37 15.29 -8.50
CA THR A 183 6.26 13.84 -8.62
C THR A 183 5.01 13.36 -7.88
N LEU A 184 4.18 12.58 -8.56
CA LEU A 184 2.97 11.99 -7.99
C LEU A 184 3.26 10.58 -7.49
N MET A 185 2.67 10.22 -6.36
CA MET A 185 2.63 8.85 -5.86
C MET A 185 1.33 8.16 -6.28
N GLY A 186 1.28 6.85 -6.15
CA GLY A 186 0.04 6.10 -6.24
C GLY A 186 -0.92 6.55 -5.15
N HIS A 187 -2.17 6.66 -5.50
CA HIS A 187 -3.22 7.09 -4.58
C HIS A 187 -4.33 6.04 -4.58
N ALA A 188 -4.57 5.41 -3.44
CA ALA A 188 -5.74 4.56 -3.27
C ALA A 188 -7.00 5.38 -3.54
N GLY A 189 -7.89 4.88 -4.40
CA GLY A 189 -9.02 5.62 -4.98
C GLY A 189 -9.99 6.27 -3.99
N GLU A 190 -9.93 5.92 -2.71
CA GLU A 190 -10.82 6.39 -1.65
C GLU A 190 -10.67 7.87 -1.31
N SER A 191 -9.49 8.45 -1.52
CA SER A 191 -9.25 9.88 -1.22
C SER A 191 -9.47 10.83 -2.40
N LEU A 192 -9.80 10.31 -3.58
CA LEU A 192 -10.10 11.16 -4.75
C LEU A 192 -11.34 12.07 -4.56
N PRO A 193 -12.46 11.62 -3.96
CA PRO A 193 -13.57 12.53 -3.68
C PRO A 193 -13.14 13.71 -2.81
N VAL A 194 -12.33 13.47 -1.79
CA VAL A 194 -11.78 14.53 -0.92
C VAL A 194 -10.87 15.47 -1.72
N LEU A 195 -10.04 14.92 -2.60
CA LEU A 195 -9.17 15.72 -3.46
C LEU A 195 -9.98 16.60 -4.42
N TRP A 196 -11.05 16.04 -5.03
CA TRP A 196 -11.94 16.84 -5.90
C TRP A 196 -12.67 17.93 -5.13
N GLU A 197 -13.15 17.64 -3.93
CA GLU A 197 -13.75 18.64 -3.05
C GLU A 197 -12.74 19.74 -2.70
N GLN A 198 -11.51 19.40 -2.38
CA GLN A 198 -10.43 20.35 -2.15
C GLN A 198 -10.12 21.20 -3.40
N MET A 199 -10.09 20.59 -4.58
CA MET A 199 -9.89 21.32 -5.84
C MET A 199 -11.02 22.31 -6.10
N GLU A 200 -12.28 21.94 -5.86
CA GLU A 200 -13.42 22.82 -6.01
C GLU A 200 -13.42 23.94 -4.96
N ALA A 201 -13.13 23.62 -3.69
CA ALA A 201 -13.10 24.59 -2.59
C ALA A 201 -11.94 25.59 -2.71
N LYS A 202 -10.81 25.16 -3.27
CA LYS A 202 -9.60 26.00 -3.44
C LYS A 202 -9.52 26.64 -4.82
N LYS A 203 -10.60 26.66 -5.59
CA LYS A 203 -10.64 27.41 -6.85
C LYS A 203 -10.24 28.86 -6.59
N THR A 204 -9.04 29.20 -7.02
CA THR A 204 -8.60 30.60 -6.99
C THR A 204 -9.48 31.38 -7.96
N PRO A 205 -10.02 32.54 -7.59
CA PRO A 205 -10.73 33.40 -8.53
C PRO A 205 -9.85 33.61 -9.77
N MET A 206 -10.36 33.32 -10.95
CA MET A 206 -9.63 33.46 -12.23
C MET A 206 -9.27 34.92 -12.54
N THR A 207 -9.84 35.86 -11.83
CA THR A 207 -9.51 37.29 -11.91
C THR A 207 -8.49 37.62 -10.82
N PRO A 208 -7.26 38.00 -11.18
CA PRO A 208 -6.29 38.51 -10.23
C PRO A 208 -6.92 39.67 -9.44
N THR A 209 -7.02 39.52 -8.14
CA THR A 209 -7.54 40.56 -7.24
C THR A 209 -6.47 41.63 -6.95
N ASP A 210 -5.21 41.33 -7.25
CA ASP A 210 -4.08 42.24 -7.12
C ASP A 210 -3.39 42.44 -8.49
N LYS A 211 -2.95 43.66 -8.76
CA LYS A 211 -2.18 44.01 -9.97
C LYS A 211 -0.77 43.45 -9.94
N ASP A 212 -0.32 43.00 -8.78
CA ASP A 212 0.97 42.32 -8.60
C ASP A 212 0.77 40.79 -8.71
N PRO A 213 1.20 40.16 -9.82
CA PRO A 213 1.06 38.71 -10.01
C PRO A 213 1.68 37.87 -8.91
N GLY A 214 2.70 38.40 -8.22
CA GLY A 214 3.40 37.71 -7.11
C GLY A 214 2.58 37.61 -5.82
N LYS A 215 1.44 38.31 -5.73
CA LYS A 215 0.55 38.30 -4.55
C LYS A 215 -0.69 37.44 -4.68
N ASN A 216 -0.94 36.90 -5.87
CA ASN A 216 -2.09 36.03 -6.06
C ASN A 216 -1.76 34.62 -5.55
N PRO A 217 -2.64 33.99 -4.75
CA PRO A 217 -2.41 32.62 -4.30
C PRO A 217 -2.40 31.66 -5.49
N LEU A 218 -1.52 30.68 -5.42
CA LEU A 218 -1.32 29.66 -6.43
C LEU A 218 -1.68 28.29 -5.87
N ASN A 219 -2.21 27.42 -6.70
CA ASN A 219 -2.57 26.06 -6.32
C ASN A 219 -1.72 25.05 -7.10
N ALA A 220 -1.40 23.92 -6.48
CA ALA A 220 -0.85 22.78 -7.17
C ALA A 220 -1.22 21.47 -6.49
N LEU A 221 -1.31 20.39 -7.27
CA LEU A 221 -1.25 19.06 -6.71
C LEU A 221 0.18 18.79 -6.24
N ALA A 222 0.31 18.37 -4.99
CA ALA A 222 1.61 18.01 -4.42
C ALA A 222 1.49 16.68 -3.66
N THR A 223 2.51 15.85 -3.80
CA THR A 223 2.70 14.70 -2.92
C THR A 223 3.31 15.20 -1.62
N VAL A 224 2.60 14.99 -0.52
CA VAL A 224 2.99 15.41 0.82
C VAL A 224 3.34 14.17 1.62
N TYR A 225 4.59 14.05 2.00
CA TYR A 225 5.07 13.00 2.89
C TYR A 225 4.96 13.47 4.34
N TYR A 226 4.52 12.60 5.22
CA TYR A 226 4.34 12.93 6.64
C TYR A 226 4.80 11.77 7.53
N PRO A 227 5.39 12.07 8.71
CA PRO A 227 5.86 11.03 9.60
C PRO A 227 4.69 10.28 10.22
N LEU A 228 4.81 8.96 10.31
CA LEU A 228 3.85 8.10 11.00
C LEU A 228 3.98 8.20 12.52
N PRO A 229 2.92 7.87 13.29
CA PRO A 229 2.99 7.78 14.75
C PRO A 229 4.13 6.85 15.21
N ASP A 230 4.69 7.15 16.38
CA ASP A 230 5.74 6.36 17.03
C ASP A 230 6.98 6.11 16.16
N SER A 231 7.27 7.05 15.24
CA SER A 231 8.42 6.99 14.32
C SER A 231 8.46 5.73 13.45
N ARG A 232 7.28 5.22 13.04
CA ARG A 232 7.17 4.00 12.22
C ARG A 232 7.56 4.19 10.75
N GLY A 233 8.02 5.37 10.37
CA GLY A 233 8.42 5.74 9.03
C GLY A 233 7.64 6.93 8.49
N VAL A 234 7.54 7.02 7.17
CA VAL A 234 6.94 8.14 6.45
C VAL A 234 5.95 7.59 5.42
N ALA A 235 4.71 8.02 5.53
CA ALA A 235 3.68 7.80 4.51
C ALA A 235 3.50 9.05 3.66
N CYS A 236 2.73 8.94 2.58
CA CYS A 236 2.46 10.07 1.69
C CYS A 236 1.00 10.11 1.26
N THR A 237 0.59 11.28 0.81
CA THR A 237 -0.73 11.51 0.21
C THR A 237 -0.63 12.63 -0.82
N ILE A 238 -1.59 12.71 -1.73
CA ILE A 238 -1.67 13.79 -2.70
C ILE A 238 -2.68 14.82 -2.20
N ARG A 239 -2.29 16.10 -2.21
CA ARG A 239 -3.13 17.22 -1.77
C ARG A 239 -3.10 18.35 -2.77
N MET A 240 -4.20 19.10 -2.83
CA MET A 240 -4.23 20.42 -3.45
C MET A 240 -3.69 21.42 -2.44
N VAL A 241 -2.50 21.92 -2.69
CA VAL A 241 -1.82 22.87 -1.80
C VAL A 241 -1.98 24.29 -2.32
N ASN A 242 -2.22 25.23 -1.41
CA ASN A 242 -2.30 26.66 -1.72
C ASN A 242 -1.02 27.37 -1.30
N PHE A 243 -0.39 28.06 -2.23
CA PHE A 243 0.88 28.75 -2.03
C PHE A 243 0.67 30.27 -2.09
N ALA A 244 1.25 30.99 -1.13
CA ALA A 244 1.24 32.44 -1.12
C ALA A 244 2.15 33.07 -2.19
N GLY A 245 3.04 32.30 -2.80
CA GLY A 245 3.96 32.71 -3.86
C GLY A 245 4.86 31.58 -4.30
N GLN A 246 5.84 31.89 -5.15
CA GLN A 246 6.70 30.91 -5.83
C GLN A 246 8.13 30.86 -5.28
N THR A 247 8.47 31.65 -4.28
CA THR A 247 9.83 31.59 -3.71
C THR A 247 10.03 30.26 -2.98
N PRO A 248 11.24 29.67 -2.99
CA PRO A 248 11.51 28.43 -2.27
C PRO A 248 11.07 28.47 -0.81
N ALA A 249 11.22 29.61 -0.12
CA ALA A 249 10.76 29.79 1.26
C ALA A 249 9.23 29.69 1.38
N GLN A 250 8.47 30.33 0.47
CA GLN A 250 7.00 30.30 0.46
C GLN A 250 6.47 28.89 0.13
N LEU A 251 7.10 28.21 -0.84
CA LEU A 251 6.75 26.84 -1.18
C LEU A 251 7.04 25.90 0.00
N THR A 252 8.23 26.03 0.62
CA THR A 252 8.63 25.23 1.77
C THR A 252 7.66 25.37 2.95
N THR A 253 7.32 26.61 3.32
CA THR A 253 6.45 26.83 4.49
C THR A 253 5.03 26.31 4.27
N ALA A 254 4.50 26.44 3.06
CA ALA A 254 3.19 25.87 2.72
C ALA A 254 3.18 24.33 2.80
N LEU A 255 4.22 23.69 2.26
CA LEU A 255 4.37 22.23 2.34
C LEU A 255 4.57 21.73 3.78
N MET A 256 5.34 22.46 4.60
CA MET A 256 5.49 22.15 6.03
C MET A 256 4.15 22.22 6.79
N ASP A 257 3.28 23.15 6.42
CA ASP A 257 1.93 23.24 6.99
C ASP A 257 1.07 22.02 6.61
N GLU A 258 1.13 21.58 5.36
CA GLU A 258 0.40 20.39 4.91
C GLU A 258 0.94 19.11 5.59
N ILE A 259 2.26 18.95 5.72
CA ILE A 259 2.85 17.84 6.49
C ILE A 259 2.30 17.81 7.91
N SER A 260 2.24 18.97 8.56
CA SER A 260 1.73 19.08 9.92
C SER A 260 0.23 18.76 9.99
N THR A 261 -0.54 19.14 9.00
CA THR A 261 -1.98 18.88 8.89
C THR A 261 -2.25 17.39 8.75
N GLU A 262 -1.55 16.71 7.83
CA GLU A 262 -1.70 15.26 7.62
C GLU A 262 -1.30 14.48 8.87
N ARG A 263 -0.15 14.81 9.48
CA ARG A 263 0.28 14.12 10.69
C ARG A 263 -0.69 14.30 11.86
N ARG A 264 -1.32 15.46 11.98
CA ARG A 264 -2.34 15.75 13.01
C ARG A 264 -3.65 15.03 12.78
N ALA A 265 -4.00 14.72 11.54
CA ALA A 265 -5.20 13.98 11.18
C ALA A 265 -5.14 12.50 11.63
N LEU A 266 -3.93 11.96 11.82
CA LEU A 266 -3.75 10.59 12.28
C LEU A 266 -4.09 10.47 13.79
N ALA A 267 -4.49 9.26 14.19
CA ALA A 267 -4.72 8.94 15.60
C ALA A 267 -3.51 9.31 16.46
N GLY A 268 -3.75 9.98 17.58
CA GLY A 268 -2.69 10.47 18.47
C GLY A 268 -1.84 11.63 17.91
N GLY A 269 -2.19 12.17 16.73
CA GLY A 269 -1.43 13.23 16.05
C GLY A 269 -1.66 14.65 16.57
N GLN A 270 -2.64 14.87 17.41
CA GLN A 270 -3.10 16.20 17.85
C GLN A 270 -2.00 17.08 18.47
N ASN A 271 -1.02 16.47 19.13
CA ASN A 271 0.11 17.17 19.76
C ASN A 271 1.28 17.42 18.81
N PHE A 272 1.19 17.03 17.54
CA PHE A 272 2.26 17.25 16.59
C PHE A 272 2.43 18.77 16.34
N PRO A 273 3.66 19.33 16.44
CA PRO A 273 3.87 20.77 16.24
C PRO A 273 3.57 21.17 14.80
N LYS A 274 3.26 22.45 14.59
CA LYS A 274 3.34 23.02 13.23
C LYS A 274 4.81 23.09 12.86
N LEU A 275 5.23 22.37 11.83
CA LEU A 275 6.65 22.31 11.44
C LEU A 275 7.21 23.70 11.10
N ARG A 276 6.37 24.59 10.55
CA ARG A 276 6.73 25.99 10.31
C ARG A 276 7.18 26.68 11.60
N ASP A 277 6.51 26.44 12.73
CA ASP A 277 6.82 27.09 14.01
C ASP A 277 8.14 26.59 14.61
N LEU A 278 8.67 25.48 14.10
CA LEU A 278 10.00 24.97 14.45
C LEU A 278 11.14 25.70 13.73
N LEU A 279 10.85 26.48 12.69
CA LEU A 279 11.85 27.26 11.99
C LEU A 279 12.33 28.43 12.86
N LEU A 280 13.63 28.59 12.97
CA LEU A 280 14.27 29.75 13.60
C LEU A 280 14.33 30.95 12.64
N ARG A 281 14.45 30.69 11.33
CA ARG A 281 14.51 31.67 10.25
C ARG A 281 13.98 31.08 8.96
N ASP A 282 13.68 31.94 7.98
CA ASP A 282 13.20 31.51 6.68
C ASP A 282 14.17 30.53 5.99
N PRO A 283 13.62 29.53 5.27
CA PRO A 283 14.42 28.63 4.45
C PRO A 283 15.25 29.39 3.40
N VAL A 284 16.49 28.96 3.19
CA VAL A 284 17.39 29.54 2.18
C VAL A 284 17.91 28.48 1.25
N THR A 285 18.15 28.85 -0.01
CA THR A 285 18.72 27.96 -1.01
C THR A 285 20.15 28.36 -1.33
N SER A 286 20.98 27.37 -1.64
CA SER A 286 22.33 27.56 -2.17
C SER A 286 22.57 26.61 -3.34
N ASP A 287 23.34 27.06 -4.33
CA ASP A 287 23.66 26.28 -5.52
C ASP A 287 24.75 25.23 -5.22
N LEU A 288 24.64 24.08 -5.87
CA LEU A 288 25.64 23.03 -5.87
C LEU A 288 26.50 23.12 -7.13
N PRO A 289 27.76 22.65 -7.08
CA PRO A 289 28.66 22.65 -8.23
C PRO A 289 28.16 21.82 -9.42
N ASP A 290 27.32 20.85 -9.18
CA ASP A 290 26.69 19.94 -10.16
C ASP A 290 25.42 20.51 -10.82
N GLY A 291 25.05 21.75 -10.49
CA GLY A 291 23.87 22.43 -11.03
C GLY A 291 22.59 22.24 -10.23
N GLY A 292 22.60 21.39 -9.19
CA GLY A 292 21.50 21.27 -8.26
C GLY A 292 21.50 22.35 -7.19
N ARG A 293 20.48 22.38 -6.33
CA ARG A 293 20.36 23.32 -5.22
C ARG A 293 20.08 22.58 -3.91
N ILE A 294 20.61 23.13 -2.82
CA ILE A 294 20.33 22.67 -1.46
C ILE A 294 19.37 23.67 -0.81
N LEU A 295 18.37 23.13 -0.11
CA LEU A 295 17.49 23.92 0.75
C LEU A 295 17.92 23.76 2.21
N THR A 296 18.33 24.85 2.83
CA THR A 296 18.72 24.86 4.25
C THR A 296 17.54 25.25 5.13
N LEU A 297 17.18 24.37 6.07
CA LEU A 297 16.19 24.58 7.12
C LEU A 297 16.93 24.78 8.43
N THR A 298 16.73 25.94 9.08
CA THR A 298 17.29 26.21 10.39
C THR A 298 16.20 26.10 11.43
N LEU A 299 16.29 25.08 12.25
CA LEU A 299 15.35 24.80 13.31
C LEU A 299 15.75 25.49 14.62
N ARG A 300 14.78 25.70 15.50
CA ARG A 300 14.98 26.14 16.88
C ARG A 300 15.70 25.03 17.65
N GLU A 301 16.38 25.41 18.72
CA GLU A 301 17.11 24.47 19.58
C GLU A 301 16.21 23.46 20.29
N ASP A 302 14.95 23.83 20.56
CA ASP A 302 13.95 22.98 21.23
C ASP A 302 13.12 22.11 20.25
N ALA A 303 13.40 22.17 18.93
CA ALA A 303 12.62 21.48 17.90
C ALA A 303 12.57 19.95 18.11
N GLU A 304 13.70 19.33 18.44
CA GLU A 304 13.77 17.88 18.70
C GLU A 304 12.92 17.49 19.91
N ALA A 305 13.01 18.25 21.01
CA ALA A 305 12.20 18.00 22.20
C ALA A 305 10.69 18.15 21.92
N MET A 306 10.29 19.11 21.08
CA MET A 306 8.89 19.28 20.69
C MET A 306 8.39 18.09 19.85
N LEU A 307 9.22 17.53 19.00
CA LEU A 307 8.89 16.34 18.21
C LEU A 307 8.83 15.08 19.09
N GLU A 308 9.71 14.94 20.07
CA GLU A 308 9.67 13.83 21.02
C GLU A 308 8.37 13.80 21.85
N VAL A 309 7.84 14.96 22.25
CA VAL A 309 6.52 15.05 22.91
C VAL A 309 5.42 14.49 22.00
N ALA A 310 5.57 14.67 20.69
CA ALA A 310 4.64 14.13 19.70
C ALA A 310 4.98 12.68 19.28
N LYS A 311 5.89 12.01 20.01
CA LYS A 311 6.36 10.65 19.73
C LYS A 311 6.87 10.48 18.28
N THR A 312 7.60 11.47 17.80
CA THR A 312 8.13 11.49 16.44
C THR A 312 9.61 11.85 16.47
N ASP A 313 10.47 11.03 15.88
CA ASP A 313 11.89 11.30 15.77
C ASP A 313 12.16 12.43 14.78
N LEU A 314 13.18 13.23 15.03
CA LEU A 314 13.63 14.25 14.09
C LEU A 314 13.99 13.64 12.74
N ALA A 315 14.59 12.44 12.71
CA ALA A 315 14.94 11.72 11.49
C ALA A 315 13.72 11.43 10.60
N CYS A 316 12.59 10.97 11.16
CA CYS A 316 11.34 10.76 10.41
C CYS A 316 10.79 12.07 9.85
N CYS A 317 10.85 13.16 10.62
CA CYS A 317 10.46 14.49 10.13
C CYS A 317 11.36 14.96 9.00
N VAL A 318 12.67 14.77 9.11
CA VAL A 318 13.65 15.12 8.09
C VAL A 318 13.43 14.29 6.83
N ALA A 319 13.12 13.00 6.96
CA ALA A 319 12.76 12.15 5.83
C ALA A 319 11.50 12.68 5.10
N ALA A 320 10.43 12.98 5.84
CA ALA A 320 9.20 13.55 5.29
C ALA A 320 9.45 14.90 4.57
N LEU A 321 10.24 15.78 5.18
CA LEU A 321 10.65 17.06 4.59
C LEU A 321 11.50 16.85 3.34
N THR A 322 12.50 15.94 3.39
CA THR A 322 13.36 15.65 2.25
C THR A 322 12.51 15.21 1.06
N TYR A 323 11.65 14.21 1.24
CA TYR A 323 10.81 13.71 0.15
C TYR A 323 9.84 14.77 -0.36
N THR A 324 9.12 15.46 0.52
CA THR A 324 8.14 16.48 0.10
C THR A 324 8.81 17.63 -0.67
N LEU A 325 9.89 18.17 -0.13
CA LEU A 325 10.52 19.37 -0.69
C LEU A 325 11.29 19.09 -1.97
N THR A 326 12.04 17.98 -2.03
CA THR A 326 12.78 17.58 -3.26
C THR A 326 11.84 17.05 -4.35
N THR A 327 10.63 16.66 -4.02
CA THR A 327 9.62 16.20 -4.97
C THR A 327 8.90 17.37 -5.64
N PHE A 328 8.65 18.45 -4.91
CA PHE A 328 7.82 19.54 -5.38
C PHE A 328 8.58 20.78 -5.81
N ILE A 329 9.65 21.16 -5.08
CA ILE A 329 10.39 22.40 -5.40
C ILE A 329 11.43 22.09 -6.48
N PRO A 330 11.35 22.74 -7.64
CA PRO A 330 12.31 22.51 -8.74
C PRO A 330 13.76 22.72 -8.29
N ASP A 331 14.64 21.91 -8.84
CA ASP A 331 16.11 21.96 -8.66
C ASP A 331 16.62 21.68 -7.23
N ILE A 332 15.75 21.45 -6.25
CA ILE A 332 16.17 21.03 -4.91
C ILE A 332 16.49 19.54 -4.92
N SER A 333 17.79 19.22 -4.82
CA SER A 333 18.31 17.85 -4.82
C SER A 333 18.60 17.29 -3.41
N ALA A 334 18.72 18.18 -2.42
CA ALA A 334 18.97 17.81 -1.03
C ALA A 334 18.47 18.90 -0.07
N ILE A 335 18.25 18.51 1.18
CA ILE A 335 18.03 19.47 2.27
C ILE A 335 19.19 19.46 3.24
N CYS A 336 19.45 20.58 3.89
CA CYS A 336 20.41 20.72 4.98
C CYS A 336 19.67 21.15 6.24
N ILE A 337 19.84 20.41 7.33
CA ILE A 337 19.19 20.72 8.62
C ILE A 337 20.20 21.34 9.57
N ARG A 338 19.80 22.45 10.16
CA ARG A 338 20.56 23.12 11.23
C ARG A 338 19.69 23.28 12.47
N THR A 339 20.28 23.20 13.64
CA THR A 339 19.64 23.60 14.91
C THR A 339 20.41 24.77 15.47
N GLY A 340 19.79 25.95 15.50
CA GLY A 340 20.53 27.18 15.74
C GLY A 340 21.63 27.36 14.69
N ASP A 341 22.87 27.54 15.14
CA ASP A 341 24.03 27.65 14.25
C ASP A 341 24.74 26.32 13.96
N LYS A 342 24.32 25.23 14.61
CA LYS A 342 24.93 23.90 14.46
C LYS A 342 24.30 23.14 13.30
N MET A 343 25.12 22.62 12.42
CA MET A 343 24.70 21.69 11.37
C MET A 343 24.46 20.29 11.96
N ILE A 344 23.39 19.64 11.58
CA ILE A 344 23.09 18.27 11.98
C ILE A 344 23.66 17.32 10.94
N THR A 345 24.58 16.45 11.35
CA THR A 345 25.24 15.46 10.49
C THR A 345 24.88 14.02 10.84
N ASP A 346 24.22 13.82 11.96
CA ASP A 346 23.78 12.52 12.47
C ASP A 346 22.35 12.65 13.01
N LEU A 347 21.44 11.90 12.42
CA LEU A 347 20.04 11.85 12.82
C LEU A 347 19.77 10.47 13.44
N LYS A 348 19.59 10.46 14.75
CA LYS A 348 19.26 9.26 15.50
C LYS A 348 17.82 8.85 15.26
N THR A 349 17.58 7.55 15.25
CA THR A 349 16.26 6.96 15.11
C THR A 349 16.02 5.92 16.20
N LYS A 350 14.74 5.64 16.47
CA LYS A 350 14.36 4.59 17.43
C LYS A 350 14.15 3.24 16.74
N ARG A 351 13.83 3.24 15.45
CA ARG A 351 13.39 2.05 14.71
C ARG A 351 14.21 1.74 13.46
N PHE A 352 14.94 2.71 12.96
CA PHE A 352 15.71 2.60 11.72
C PHE A 352 17.19 2.83 12.01
N ASP A 353 18.02 2.56 11.02
CA ASP A 353 19.44 2.89 11.11
C ASP A 353 19.65 4.40 11.18
N PRO A 354 20.68 4.87 11.92
CA PRO A 354 20.99 6.29 11.97
C PRO A 354 21.29 6.86 10.58
N VAL A 355 20.75 8.03 10.28
CA VAL A 355 21.02 8.71 9.00
C VAL A 355 22.25 9.57 9.13
N ILE A 356 23.30 9.25 8.38
CA ILE A 356 24.51 10.05 8.30
C ILE A 356 24.38 11.05 7.15
N ALA A 357 24.26 12.32 7.49
CA ALA A 357 24.19 13.42 6.53
C ALA A 357 25.58 13.92 6.19
N LEU A 358 26.19 13.42 5.13
CA LEU A 358 27.51 13.85 4.67
C LEU A 358 27.49 15.36 4.35
N SER A 359 28.38 16.11 5.01
CA SER A 359 28.40 17.58 4.93
C SER A 359 27.06 18.24 5.30
N GLY A 360 26.26 17.59 6.15
CA GLY A 360 24.93 18.05 6.57
C GLY A 360 23.85 17.93 5.50
N MET A 361 24.15 17.33 4.35
CA MET A 361 23.18 17.15 3.26
C MET A 361 22.43 15.85 3.41
N VAL A 362 21.09 15.94 3.38
CA VAL A 362 20.18 14.79 3.36
C VAL A 362 19.57 14.69 1.97
N LYS A 363 19.95 13.65 1.23
CA LYS A 363 19.38 13.28 -0.07
C LYS A 363 18.26 12.25 0.12
N ARG A 364 17.42 12.07 -0.88
CA ARG A 364 16.35 11.05 -0.87
C ARG A 364 16.89 9.65 -0.57
N SER A 365 18.01 9.27 -1.18
CA SER A 365 18.64 7.96 -0.94
C SER A 365 19.09 7.72 0.50
N ALA A 366 19.42 8.77 1.25
CA ALA A 366 19.84 8.66 2.65
C ALA A 366 18.65 8.36 3.60
N VAL A 367 17.43 8.61 3.15
CA VAL A 367 16.20 8.47 3.95
C VAL A 367 15.21 7.48 3.34
N GLU A 368 15.64 6.70 2.38
CA GLU A 368 14.78 5.73 1.68
C GLU A 368 14.19 4.68 2.63
N GLN A 369 14.95 4.28 3.64
CA GLN A 369 14.50 3.34 4.66
C GLN A 369 13.23 3.79 5.43
N PHE A 370 12.91 5.10 5.44
CA PHE A 370 11.72 5.62 6.12
C PHE A 370 10.46 5.56 5.27
N LEU A 371 10.57 5.39 3.95
CA LEU A 371 9.39 5.22 3.12
C LEU A 371 8.66 3.96 3.53
N THR A 372 7.36 4.05 3.65
CA THR A 372 6.51 2.92 3.98
C THR A 372 5.39 2.81 2.94
N SER A 373 5.05 1.57 2.65
CA SER A 373 3.80 1.18 2.03
C SER A 373 3.00 0.40 3.06
N SER A 374 1.83 -0.12 2.75
CA SER A 374 1.08 -0.94 3.68
C SER A 374 0.84 -2.34 3.12
N VAL A 375 0.82 -3.32 4.01
CA VAL A 375 0.31 -4.65 3.75
C VAL A 375 -0.86 -4.93 4.69
N THR A 376 -1.88 -5.59 4.17
CA THR A 376 -3.02 -6.01 4.98
C THR A 376 -2.65 -7.31 5.71
N VAL A 377 -2.79 -7.32 7.03
CA VAL A 377 -2.60 -8.51 7.87
C VAL A 377 -3.91 -8.84 8.60
N TYR A 378 -4.07 -10.09 8.99
CA TYR A 378 -5.30 -10.56 9.62
C TYR A 378 -5.04 -11.00 11.06
N PHE A 379 -5.59 -10.28 12.02
CA PHE A 379 -5.57 -10.62 13.45
C PHE A 379 -6.92 -11.10 13.94
N ALA A 380 -7.00 -11.60 15.16
CA ALA A 380 -8.23 -12.12 15.74
C ALA A 380 -8.96 -11.07 16.59
N ARG A 381 -10.27 -10.90 16.35
CA ARG A 381 -11.19 -10.18 17.21
C ARG A 381 -12.46 -11.01 17.40
N ASN A 382 -12.80 -11.33 18.65
CA ASN A 382 -13.99 -12.13 18.98
C ASN A 382 -14.10 -13.49 18.23
N GLY A 383 -12.95 -14.13 17.96
CA GLY A 383 -12.90 -15.43 17.29
C GLY A 383 -13.02 -15.41 15.76
N ILE A 384 -13.01 -14.23 15.16
CA ILE A 384 -12.95 -14.02 13.70
C ILE A 384 -11.74 -13.18 13.33
N LEU A 385 -11.35 -13.20 12.06
CA LEU A 385 -10.22 -12.43 11.54
C LEU A 385 -10.66 -11.04 11.13
N CYS A 386 -9.95 -10.01 11.56
CA CYS A 386 -10.14 -8.62 11.15
C CYS A 386 -8.92 -8.10 10.41
N GLU A 387 -9.14 -7.27 9.41
CA GLU A 387 -8.11 -6.60 8.62
C GLU A 387 -7.43 -5.51 9.46
N CYS A 388 -6.10 -5.51 9.43
CA CYS A 388 -5.27 -4.46 10.01
C CYS A 388 -4.17 -4.10 9.00
N GLU A 389 -3.78 -2.82 8.95
CA GLU A 389 -2.74 -2.35 8.06
C GLU A 389 -1.39 -2.29 8.77
N ARG A 390 -0.34 -2.74 8.09
CA ARG A 390 1.05 -2.65 8.59
C ARG A 390 1.91 -1.87 7.62
N PRO A 391 2.61 -0.83 8.10
CA PRO A 391 3.59 -0.12 7.30
C PRO A 391 4.81 -1.01 7.05
N VAL A 392 5.19 -1.14 5.79
CA VAL A 392 6.38 -1.87 5.35
C VAL A 392 7.18 -1.00 4.38
N ALA A 393 8.46 -1.30 4.16
CA ALA A 393 9.22 -0.62 3.14
C ALA A 393 8.58 -0.87 1.75
N PRO A 394 8.45 0.14 0.87
CA PRO A 394 7.78 -0.03 -0.42
C PRO A 394 8.36 -1.18 -1.25
N ARG A 395 9.69 -1.33 -1.28
CA ARG A 395 10.37 -2.42 -2.00
C ARG A 395 10.12 -3.81 -1.42
N SER A 396 9.53 -3.88 -0.24
CA SER A 396 9.25 -5.13 0.47
C SER A 396 7.78 -5.51 0.46
N VAL A 397 6.89 -4.71 -0.12
CA VAL A 397 5.44 -4.98 -0.14
C VAL A 397 5.13 -6.29 -0.85
N ASP A 398 5.78 -6.56 -1.98
CA ASP A 398 5.62 -7.84 -2.71
C ASP A 398 6.40 -8.99 -2.08
N SER A 399 7.27 -8.73 -1.12
CA SER A 399 7.96 -9.79 -0.41
C SER A 399 6.97 -10.57 0.44
N LEU A 400 6.73 -11.81 0.05
CA LEU A 400 5.86 -12.74 0.78
C LEU A 400 6.34 -12.92 2.22
N ARG A 401 7.67 -12.95 2.41
CA ARG A 401 8.28 -12.99 3.75
C ARG A 401 7.91 -11.76 4.57
N THR A 402 8.05 -10.55 4.01
CA THR A 402 7.70 -9.32 4.70
C THR A 402 6.23 -9.29 5.13
N GLN A 403 5.32 -9.82 4.30
CA GLN A 403 3.89 -9.91 4.64
C GLN A 403 3.65 -10.83 5.84
N LEU A 404 4.32 -11.98 5.90
CA LEU A 404 4.24 -12.88 7.05
C LEU A 404 4.94 -12.31 8.29
N CYS A 405 6.10 -11.66 8.13
CA CYS A 405 6.78 -10.99 9.25
C CYS A 405 5.91 -9.88 9.85
N ALA A 406 5.23 -9.09 9.02
CA ALA A 406 4.28 -8.08 9.47
C ALA A 406 3.10 -8.68 10.28
N LEU A 407 2.66 -9.90 9.94
CA LEU A 407 1.68 -10.65 10.73
C LEU A 407 2.28 -11.14 12.06
N MET A 408 3.55 -11.59 12.05
CA MET A 408 4.25 -12.08 13.24
C MET A 408 4.51 -10.97 14.28
N GLU A 409 4.61 -9.69 13.86
CA GLU A 409 4.74 -8.55 14.78
C GLU A 409 3.56 -8.40 15.75
N GLY A 410 2.41 -8.97 15.40
CA GLY A 410 1.19 -8.91 16.21
C GLY A 410 0.50 -7.55 16.19
N PRO A 411 -0.63 -7.43 16.91
CA PRO A 411 -1.40 -6.19 17.03
C PRO A 411 -0.64 -5.11 17.79
N ASP A 412 -0.83 -3.86 17.41
CA ASP A 412 -0.27 -2.72 18.12
C ASP A 412 -1.05 -2.39 19.42
N THR A 413 -0.58 -1.38 20.16
CA THR A 413 -1.20 -1.02 21.45
C THR A 413 -2.65 -0.59 21.28
N THR A 414 -2.98 0.18 20.25
CA THR A 414 -4.35 0.66 20.02
C THR A 414 -5.28 -0.49 19.63
N GLU A 415 -4.82 -1.38 18.74
CA GLU A 415 -5.55 -2.56 18.32
C GLU A 415 -5.80 -3.52 19.51
N ARG A 416 -4.82 -3.68 20.40
CA ARG A 416 -4.99 -4.48 21.63
C ARG A 416 -6.03 -3.87 22.57
N GLU A 417 -6.08 -2.53 22.68
CA GLU A 417 -7.11 -1.82 23.43
C GLU A 417 -8.50 -2.02 22.81
N GLU A 418 -8.60 -2.17 21.51
CA GLU A 418 -9.83 -2.51 20.78
C GLU A 418 -10.20 -4.01 20.84
N GLY A 419 -9.42 -4.81 21.54
CA GLY A 419 -9.68 -6.24 21.73
C GLY A 419 -9.15 -7.14 20.60
N ILE A 420 -8.31 -6.62 19.72
CA ILE A 420 -7.61 -7.38 18.69
C ILE A 420 -6.45 -8.16 19.32
N LYS A 421 -6.29 -9.42 18.94
CA LYS A 421 -5.31 -10.34 19.49
C LYS A 421 -4.46 -10.96 18.40
N GLU A 422 -3.23 -11.31 18.75
CA GLU A 422 -2.35 -12.09 17.92
C GLU A 422 -2.98 -13.43 17.52
N THR A 423 -2.68 -13.86 16.29
CA THR A 423 -3.10 -15.17 15.76
C THR A 423 -1.97 -16.19 15.76
N LEU A 424 -0.74 -15.68 15.70
CA LEU A 424 0.48 -16.51 15.76
C LEU A 424 1.08 -16.46 17.18
N PRO A 425 1.77 -17.52 17.63
CA PRO A 425 2.50 -17.52 18.90
C PRO A 425 3.64 -16.50 18.92
N ASP A 426 3.89 -15.86 20.05
CA ASP A 426 5.00 -14.88 20.25
C ASP A 426 6.40 -15.53 20.14
N THR A 427 6.47 -16.85 20.16
CA THR A 427 7.72 -17.62 19.96
C THR A 427 8.08 -17.85 18.51
N VAL A 428 7.21 -17.43 17.58
CA VAL A 428 7.42 -17.55 16.14
C VAL A 428 8.05 -16.26 15.61
N HIS A 429 9.12 -16.40 14.83
CA HIS A 429 9.91 -15.29 14.31
C HIS A 429 10.23 -15.47 12.83
N GLU A 430 10.87 -14.49 12.21
CA GLU A 430 11.25 -14.49 10.79
C GLU A 430 12.06 -15.74 10.40
N ASP A 431 12.96 -16.20 11.28
CA ASP A 431 13.80 -17.38 11.05
C ASP A 431 12.98 -18.68 10.91
N ASP A 432 11.72 -18.70 11.34
CA ASP A 432 10.81 -19.82 11.18
C ASP A 432 10.22 -19.95 9.77
N ILE A 433 10.43 -18.95 8.91
CA ILE A 433 10.11 -19.00 7.49
C ILE A 433 11.34 -19.52 6.75
N LEU A 434 11.41 -20.82 6.45
CA LEU A 434 12.55 -21.42 5.76
C LEU A 434 12.59 -21.05 4.28
N GLY A 435 11.42 -20.82 3.67
CA GLY A 435 11.32 -20.37 2.30
C GLY A 435 9.88 -20.11 1.91
N ILE A 436 9.69 -19.21 0.94
CA ILE A 436 8.38 -18.89 0.41
C ILE A 436 8.48 -18.53 -1.07
N SER A 437 7.66 -19.16 -1.91
CA SER A 437 7.68 -18.94 -3.35
C SER A 437 6.27 -19.07 -3.94
N ALA A 438 6.12 -18.75 -5.21
CA ALA A 438 4.89 -18.97 -5.95
C ALA A 438 5.12 -19.92 -7.13
N GLU A 439 4.19 -20.83 -7.34
CA GLU A 439 4.10 -21.69 -8.53
C GLU A 439 2.71 -21.50 -9.16
N GLY A 440 2.64 -20.73 -10.23
CA GLY A 440 1.36 -20.34 -10.85
C GLY A 440 0.49 -19.55 -9.87
N ASP A 441 -0.72 -20.03 -9.59
CA ASP A 441 -1.68 -19.41 -8.67
C ASP A 441 -1.61 -19.97 -7.23
N THR A 442 -0.53 -20.65 -6.88
CA THR A 442 -0.33 -21.29 -5.57
C THR A 442 0.94 -20.77 -4.90
N LEU A 443 0.79 -20.22 -3.70
CA LEU A 443 1.92 -19.87 -2.84
C LEU A 443 2.37 -21.11 -2.05
N LEU A 444 3.65 -21.33 -1.99
CA LEU A 444 4.31 -22.39 -1.25
C LEU A 444 5.06 -21.78 -0.06
N VAL A 445 4.72 -22.20 1.13
CA VAL A 445 5.30 -21.67 2.38
C VAL A 445 5.94 -22.81 3.14
N ASN A 446 7.26 -22.75 3.35
CA ASN A 446 8.03 -23.74 4.12
C ASN A 446 8.40 -23.15 5.48
N LEU A 447 7.93 -23.79 6.53
CA LEU A 447 8.06 -23.35 7.92
C LEU A 447 8.95 -24.31 8.72
N SER A 448 9.50 -23.81 9.82
CA SER A 448 10.37 -24.58 10.70
C SER A 448 9.60 -25.55 11.59
N GLU A 449 10.33 -26.48 12.20
CA GLU A 449 9.81 -27.35 13.27
C GLU A 449 9.42 -26.55 14.52
N ASN A 450 10.10 -25.41 14.79
CA ASN A 450 9.74 -24.52 15.88
C ASN A 450 8.34 -23.94 15.67
N PHE A 451 8.04 -23.48 14.45
CA PHE A 451 6.70 -23.01 14.08
C PHE A 451 5.64 -24.10 14.34
N ARG A 452 5.89 -25.31 13.88
CA ARG A 452 4.98 -26.46 14.07
C ARG A 452 4.71 -26.74 15.55
N THR A 453 5.76 -26.73 16.35
CA THR A 453 5.68 -26.97 17.80
C THR A 453 4.89 -25.86 18.49
N ALA A 454 5.14 -24.61 18.14
CA ALA A 454 4.43 -23.47 18.70
C ALA A 454 2.92 -23.51 18.39
N ILE A 455 2.53 -23.91 17.18
CA ILE A 455 1.09 -24.10 16.83
C ILE A 455 0.48 -25.26 17.63
N LEU A 456 1.21 -26.37 17.80
CA LEU A 456 0.74 -27.50 18.60
C LEU A 456 0.46 -27.09 20.06
N GLU A 457 1.34 -26.30 20.66
CA GLU A 457 1.22 -25.80 22.03
C GLU A 457 0.06 -24.82 22.23
N GLN A 458 -0.30 -24.05 21.19
CA GLN A 458 -1.48 -23.18 21.22
C GLN A 458 -2.81 -23.95 21.30
N GLY A 459 -2.85 -25.16 20.77
CA GLY A 459 -4.04 -26.03 20.72
C GLY A 459 -5.00 -25.75 19.56
N GLY A 460 -5.90 -26.68 19.30
CA GLY A 460 -6.73 -26.73 18.09
C GLY A 460 -7.65 -25.53 17.85
N GLU A 461 -8.15 -24.87 18.90
CA GLU A 461 -9.01 -23.70 18.71
C GLU A 461 -8.27 -22.54 18.03
N LYS A 462 -7.01 -22.33 18.35
CA LYS A 462 -6.18 -21.27 17.78
C LYS A 462 -5.55 -21.68 16.46
N GLU A 463 -5.34 -22.96 16.21
CA GLU A 463 -4.76 -23.50 14.98
C GLU A 463 -5.47 -22.98 13.72
N THR A 464 -6.82 -22.93 13.76
CA THR A 464 -7.62 -22.44 12.64
C THR A 464 -7.37 -20.95 12.36
N LEU A 465 -7.31 -20.11 13.40
CA LEU A 465 -7.05 -18.68 13.25
C LEU A 465 -5.62 -18.44 12.79
N ALA A 466 -4.63 -19.18 13.32
CA ALA A 466 -3.25 -19.09 12.89
C ALA A 466 -3.08 -19.45 11.41
N CYS A 467 -3.65 -20.57 10.96
CA CYS A 467 -3.61 -20.98 9.57
C CYS A 467 -4.23 -19.91 8.65
N TYR A 468 -5.48 -19.54 8.91
CA TYR A 468 -6.19 -18.63 8.01
C TYR A 468 -5.77 -17.17 8.13
N SER A 469 -5.13 -16.75 9.21
CA SER A 469 -4.50 -15.42 9.25
C SER A 469 -3.35 -15.32 8.25
N MET A 470 -2.50 -16.35 8.15
CA MET A 470 -1.44 -16.41 7.13
C MET A 470 -2.02 -16.51 5.72
N VAL A 471 -2.99 -17.41 5.50
CA VAL A 471 -3.62 -17.60 4.18
C VAL A 471 -4.27 -16.31 3.71
N ASN A 472 -5.10 -15.67 4.55
CA ASN A 472 -5.81 -14.45 4.19
C ASN A 472 -4.84 -13.29 3.97
N THR A 473 -3.79 -13.15 4.79
CA THR A 473 -2.74 -12.14 4.60
C THR A 473 -2.06 -12.29 3.24
N LEU A 474 -1.60 -13.49 2.93
CA LEU A 474 -0.90 -13.75 1.67
C LEU A 474 -1.82 -13.58 0.45
N CYS A 475 -3.00 -14.16 0.47
CA CYS A 475 -3.94 -14.05 -0.64
C CYS A 475 -4.42 -12.61 -0.89
N LYS A 476 -4.64 -11.83 0.18
CA LYS A 476 -5.07 -10.44 0.08
C LYS A 476 -4.05 -9.56 -0.60
N ASN A 477 -2.78 -9.69 -0.22
CA ASN A 477 -1.70 -8.83 -0.71
C ASN A 477 -1.19 -9.25 -2.10
N THR A 478 -1.31 -10.51 -2.47
CA THR A 478 -0.77 -11.01 -3.75
C THR A 478 -1.81 -11.24 -4.83
N GLY A 479 -3.09 -11.30 -4.44
CA GLY A 479 -4.17 -11.70 -5.34
C GLY A 479 -4.14 -13.18 -5.75
N THR A 480 -3.21 -14.01 -5.23
CA THR A 480 -3.20 -15.45 -5.45
C THR A 480 -4.38 -16.10 -4.74
N THR A 481 -4.81 -17.25 -5.26
CA THR A 481 -6.02 -17.90 -4.73
C THR A 481 -5.71 -19.03 -3.77
N ARG A 482 -4.47 -19.55 -3.75
CA ARG A 482 -4.12 -20.78 -3.05
C ARG A 482 -2.81 -20.65 -2.27
N VAL A 483 -2.76 -21.32 -1.11
CA VAL A 483 -1.56 -21.44 -0.27
C VAL A 483 -1.38 -22.91 0.12
N ARG A 484 -0.13 -23.38 0.10
CA ARG A 484 0.28 -24.69 0.63
C ARG A 484 1.39 -24.53 1.63
N PHE A 485 1.32 -25.32 2.69
CA PHE A 485 2.34 -25.30 3.75
C PHE A 485 3.20 -26.56 3.73
N PHE A 486 4.45 -26.36 4.06
CA PHE A 486 5.45 -27.38 4.33
C PHE A 486 6.10 -27.10 5.68
N PHE A 487 6.57 -28.14 6.32
CA PHE A 487 7.31 -28.04 7.59
C PHE A 487 8.60 -28.84 7.45
N GLU A 488 9.75 -28.17 7.56
CA GLU A 488 11.07 -28.76 7.25
C GLU A 488 11.08 -29.46 5.87
N GLY A 489 10.47 -28.85 4.89
CA GLY A 489 10.40 -29.41 3.54
C GLY A 489 9.37 -30.52 3.33
N ALA A 490 8.65 -30.96 4.35
CA ALA A 490 7.68 -32.04 4.29
C ALA A 490 6.24 -31.54 4.47
N GLN A 491 5.27 -32.21 3.84
CA GLN A 491 3.86 -32.00 4.13
C GLN A 491 3.47 -32.72 5.41
N VAL A 492 2.75 -32.05 6.30
CA VAL A 492 2.23 -32.58 7.56
C VAL A 492 0.71 -32.65 7.49
N GLU A 493 0.12 -33.80 7.85
CA GLU A 493 -1.33 -33.95 7.79
C GLU A 493 -2.04 -33.13 8.86
N TYR A 494 -1.63 -33.25 10.12
CA TYR A 494 -2.24 -32.57 11.28
C TYR A 494 -1.17 -32.10 12.24
N ILE A 495 -1.37 -30.95 12.88
CA ILE A 495 -0.52 -30.44 13.97
C ILE A 495 -1.29 -30.55 15.28
N ALA A 496 -2.28 -29.71 15.53
CA ALA A 496 -3.12 -29.78 16.73
C ALA A 496 -4.48 -30.49 16.48
N GLY A 497 -4.64 -31.07 15.30
CA GLY A 497 -5.75 -31.97 14.96
C GLY A 497 -7.00 -31.29 14.38
N THR A 498 -7.00 -29.98 14.20
CA THR A 498 -8.17 -29.25 13.66
C THR A 498 -8.03 -28.99 12.17
N ILE A 499 -6.84 -28.70 11.69
CA ILE A 499 -6.53 -28.33 10.30
C ILE A 499 -5.80 -29.50 9.61
N TYR A 500 -6.21 -29.82 8.38
CA TYR A 500 -5.49 -30.71 7.47
C TYR A 500 -4.44 -29.93 6.67
N TRP A 501 -3.23 -29.79 7.22
CA TRP A 501 -2.15 -28.94 6.69
C TRP A 501 -1.58 -29.41 5.34
N ALA A 502 -1.73 -30.68 4.97
CA ALA A 502 -1.31 -31.17 3.67
C ALA A 502 -2.25 -30.74 2.51
N GLY A 503 -3.32 -30.01 2.81
CA GLY A 503 -4.27 -29.49 1.86
C GLY A 503 -3.81 -28.23 1.14
N GLU A 504 -4.66 -27.76 0.23
CA GLU A 504 -4.60 -26.42 -0.34
C GLU A 504 -5.57 -25.52 0.43
N PHE A 505 -5.10 -24.33 0.77
CA PHE A 505 -5.91 -23.32 1.46
C PHE A 505 -6.25 -22.18 0.52
N MET A 506 -7.45 -21.67 0.64
CA MET A 506 -7.91 -20.49 -0.08
C MET A 506 -8.33 -19.42 0.92
N TYR A 507 -8.37 -18.16 0.46
CA TYR A 507 -8.90 -17.06 1.25
C TYR A 507 -10.24 -17.43 1.91
N ASN A 508 -10.32 -17.30 3.23
CA ASN A 508 -11.49 -17.70 3.99
C ASN A 508 -12.33 -16.47 4.38
N ILE A 509 -13.25 -16.10 3.50
CA ILE A 509 -14.21 -15.02 3.76
C ILE A 509 -15.16 -15.33 4.93
N GLY A 510 -15.37 -16.61 5.25
CA GLY A 510 -16.26 -17.02 6.34
C GLY A 510 -15.69 -16.75 7.74
N LEU A 511 -14.36 -16.65 7.83
CA LEU A 511 -13.67 -16.26 9.06
C LEU A 511 -13.30 -14.77 9.08
N ALA A 512 -13.35 -14.07 7.96
CA ALA A 512 -13.04 -12.65 7.89
C ALA A 512 -14.25 -11.82 8.38
N GLU A 513 -13.97 -10.78 9.16
CA GLU A 513 -14.98 -9.79 9.53
C GLU A 513 -15.53 -9.15 8.24
N LYS A 514 -16.85 -9.13 8.08
CA LYS A 514 -17.44 -8.43 6.93
C LYS A 514 -17.16 -6.95 7.13
N GLY A 515 -16.34 -6.38 6.27
CA GLY A 515 -16.13 -4.94 6.21
C GLY A 515 -17.50 -4.27 6.16
N LEU A 516 -17.72 -3.32 7.06
CA LEU A 516 -18.84 -2.40 6.94
C LEU A 516 -18.56 -1.57 5.68
N GLY A 517 -19.11 -2.03 4.52
CA GLY A 517 -19.05 -1.33 3.26
C GLY A 517 -19.84 -0.05 3.29
#